data_bb4e07ab70c0444e3c356ca721d116be
#
_entry.id   bb4e07ab70c0444e3c356ca721d116be
#
_cell.length_a   1.000
_cell.length_b   1.000
_cell.length_c   1.000
_cell.angle_alpha   90.00
_cell.angle_beta   90.00
_cell.angle_gamma   90.00
#
_symmetry.space_group_name_H-M   'P 1'
#
loop_
_entity.id
_entity.type
_entity.pdbx_description
1 polymer ?
#
loop_
_entity_poly.entity_id
_entity_poly.type
_entity_poly.pdbx_seq_one_letter_code
_entity_poly.pdbx_strand_id
1 'polypeptide(L)'
;MFYIANMQILNDMELLGQNIRSSRKHRGIIQADLAKLAAVRRQVIGELERGVYKGSLQRALDVIRALGLQVTLSPKRFPTLDELDNE
;
A
#
# COMPACT_ATOMS: atom_id res chain seq x y z
N MET A 1 8.00 -14.18 17.58
CA MET A 1 8.52 -13.09 17.83
C MET A 1 9.46 -12.41 16.91
N PHE A 2 10.40 -13.09 16.31
CA PHE A 2 11.24 -12.35 15.42
C PHE A 2 10.49 -11.85 14.20
N TYR A 3 9.48 -12.52 13.79
CA TYR A 3 8.72 -11.98 12.66
C TYR A 3 7.95 -10.74 13.04
N ILE A 4 7.68 -10.56 14.32
CA ILE A 4 7.06 -9.34 14.75
C ILE A 4 8.04 -8.19 14.59
N ALA A 5 9.29 -8.44 14.87
CA ALA A 5 10.32 -7.44 14.66
C ALA A 5 10.38 -7.05 13.19
N ASN A 6 10.23 -8.01 12.30
CA ASN A 6 10.22 -7.70 10.88
C ASN A 6 9.09 -6.77 10.52
N MET A 7 7.94 -6.97 11.14
CA MET A 7 6.82 -6.09 10.87
C MET A 7 7.09 -4.67 11.32
N GLN A 8 7.94 -4.51 12.31
CA GLN A 8 8.26 -3.18 12.79
C GLN A 8 9.22 -2.44 11.90
N ILE A 9 9.93 -3.15 11.04
CA ILE A 9 10.90 -2.53 10.16
C ILE A 9 10.23 -1.76 9.04
N LEU A 10 9.13 -2.28 8.54
CA LEU A 10 8.46 -1.66 7.40
C LEU A 10 7.43 -0.67 7.89
N ASN A 11 7.44 0.52 7.29
CA ASN A 11 6.39 1.48 7.55
C ASN A 11 5.23 1.25 6.58
N ASP A 12 4.17 2.02 6.76
CA ASP A 12 2.96 1.82 5.98
C ASP A 12 3.19 2.03 4.49
N MET A 13 4.03 2.99 4.13
CA MET A 13 4.29 3.24 2.71
C MET A 13 5.06 2.09 2.10
N GLU A 14 5.98 1.51 2.84
CA GLU A 14 6.72 0.37 2.32
C GLU A 14 5.82 -0.85 2.15
N LEU A 15 4.92 -1.08 3.10
CA LEU A 15 3.97 -2.17 2.97
C LEU A 15 3.04 -1.95 1.80
N LEU A 16 2.55 -0.73 1.64
CA LEU A 16 1.71 -0.39 0.51
C LEU A 16 2.44 -0.67 -0.79
N GLY A 17 3.68 -0.23 -0.87
CA GLY A 17 4.47 -0.42 -2.08
C GLY A 17 4.68 -1.90 -2.40
N GLN A 18 4.95 -2.70 -1.39
CA GLN A 18 5.13 -4.13 -1.60
C GLN A 18 3.84 -4.78 -2.08
N ASN A 19 2.72 -4.37 -1.53
CA ASN A 19 1.43 -4.91 -1.95
C ASN A 19 1.12 -4.53 -3.38
N ILE A 20 1.40 -3.30 -3.76
CA ILE A 20 1.19 -2.85 -5.13
C ILE A 20 2.06 -3.67 -6.07
N ARG A 21 3.33 -3.83 -5.73
CA ARG A 21 4.24 -4.56 -6.58
C ARG A 21 3.83 -6.03 -6.72
N SER A 22 3.48 -6.65 -5.61
CA SER A 22 3.07 -8.06 -5.63
C SER A 22 1.82 -8.25 -6.47
N SER A 23 0.84 -7.38 -6.31
CA SER A 23 -0.39 -7.48 -7.10
C SER A 23 -0.11 -7.26 -8.57
N ARG A 24 0.73 -6.28 -8.88
CA ARG A 24 1.07 -6.03 -10.27
C ARG A 24 1.74 -7.23 -10.90
N LYS A 25 2.71 -7.80 -10.20
CA LYS A 25 3.42 -8.97 -10.75
C LYS A 25 2.52 -10.17 -10.85
N HIS A 26 1.63 -10.33 -9.90
CA HIS A 26 0.68 -11.43 -9.95
C HIS A 26 -0.21 -11.33 -11.18
N ARG A 27 -0.51 -10.12 -11.61
CA ARG A 27 -1.30 -9.91 -12.82
C ARG A 27 -0.46 -9.99 -14.08
N GLY A 28 0.85 -10.07 -13.97
CA GLY A 28 1.71 -10.21 -15.12
C GLY A 28 1.88 -8.95 -15.93
N ILE A 29 1.73 -7.79 -15.34
CA ILE A 29 1.89 -6.54 -16.06
C ILE A 29 3.10 -5.76 -15.54
N ILE A 30 3.66 -4.94 -16.42
CA ILE A 30 4.81 -4.13 -16.04
C ILE A 30 4.34 -2.78 -15.50
N GLN A 31 5.27 -2.04 -14.93
CA GLN A 31 4.94 -0.74 -14.34
C GLN A 31 4.29 0.21 -15.34
N ALA A 32 4.76 0.21 -16.57
CA ALA A 32 4.19 1.10 -17.59
C ALA A 32 2.73 0.77 -17.86
N ASP A 33 2.39 -0.51 -17.87
CA ASP A 33 1.00 -0.92 -18.09
C ASP A 33 0.11 -0.46 -16.95
N LEU A 34 0.59 -0.63 -15.73
CA LEU A 34 -0.18 -0.20 -14.58
C LEU A 34 -0.37 1.32 -14.60
N ALA A 35 0.67 2.05 -14.98
CA ALA A 35 0.58 3.49 -15.07
C ALA A 35 -0.52 3.92 -16.03
N LYS A 36 -0.61 3.24 -17.17
CA LYS A 36 -1.65 3.54 -18.15
C LYS A 36 -3.03 3.22 -17.58
N LEU A 37 -3.16 2.09 -16.93
CA LEU A 37 -4.46 1.71 -16.35
C LEU A 37 -4.91 2.70 -15.31
N ALA A 38 -3.99 3.21 -14.53
CA ALA A 38 -4.31 4.13 -13.44
C ALA A 38 -4.31 5.59 -13.88
N ALA A 39 -3.91 5.85 -15.12
CA ALA A 39 -3.81 7.20 -15.67
C ALA A 39 -2.84 8.07 -14.85
N VAL A 40 -1.72 7.49 -14.51
CA VAL A 40 -0.66 8.21 -13.79
C VAL A 40 0.64 8.01 -14.54
N ARG A 41 1.66 8.78 -14.18
CA ARG A 41 2.97 8.60 -14.76
C ARG A 41 3.62 7.36 -14.20
N ARG A 42 4.45 6.70 -15.01
CA ARG A 42 5.15 5.52 -14.55
C ARG A 42 6.00 5.79 -13.32
N GLN A 43 6.52 7.01 -13.22
CA GLN A 43 7.30 7.40 -12.05
C GLN A 43 6.50 7.24 -10.76
N VAL A 44 5.21 7.53 -10.81
CA VAL A 44 4.35 7.37 -9.64
C VAL A 44 4.34 5.90 -9.19
N ILE A 45 4.23 4.98 -10.16
CA ILE A 45 4.24 3.56 -9.84
C ILE A 45 5.57 3.19 -9.18
N GLY A 46 6.66 3.64 -9.76
CA GLY A 46 7.98 3.32 -9.20
C GLY A 46 8.15 3.83 -7.78
N GLU A 47 7.70 5.05 -7.52
CA GLU A 47 7.81 5.63 -6.19
C GLU A 47 6.92 4.91 -5.20
N LEU A 48 5.72 4.55 -5.61
CA LEU A 48 4.83 3.81 -4.74
C LEU A 48 5.43 2.45 -4.37
N GLU A 49 5.96 1.75 -5.36
CA GLU A 49 6.51 0.42 -5.10
C GLU A 49 7.76 0.46 -4.23
N ARG A 50 8.49 1.56 -4.28
CA ARG A 50 9.66 1.72 -3.41
C ARG A 50 9.34 2.29 -2.05
N GLY A 51 8.08 2.68 -1.83
CA GLY A 51 7.70 3.23 -0.53
C GLY A 51 8.14 4.65 -0.30
N VAL A 52 8.47 5.38 -1.37
CA VAL A 52 8.96 6.76 -1.24
C VAL A 52 8.02 7.79 -1.88
N TYR A 53 6.84 7.37 -2.21
CA TYR A 53 5.88 8.25 -2.85
C TYR A 53 5.39 9.33 -1.89
N LYS A 54 5.40 10.58 -2.36
CA LYS A 54 4.94 11.72 -1.57
C LYS A 54 3.93 12.56 -2.32
N GLY A 55 3.38 12.03 -3.38
CA GLY A 55 2.39 12.75 -4.16
C GLY A 55 1.01 12.68 -3.54
N SER A 56 -0.01 12.91 -4.34
CA SER A 56 -1.37 12.98 -3.84
C SER A 56 -1.90 11.59 -3.47
N LEU A 57 -2.74 11.57 -2.47
CA LEU A 57 -3.41 10.35 -2.09
C LEU A 57 -4.31 9.85 -3.22
N GLN A 58 -4.92 10.77 -3.96
CA GLN A 58 -5.82 10.39 -5.04
C GLN A 58 -5.11 9.52 -6.07
N ARG A 59 -3.88 9.90 -6.45
CA ARG A 59 -3.15 9.10 -7.43
C ARG A 59 -2.81 7.72 -6.89
N ALA A 60 -2.46 7.65 -5.61
CA ALA A 60 -2.18 6.36 -5.01
C ALA A 60 -3.43 5.48 -5.02
N LEU A 61 -4.59 6.06 -4.71
CA LEU A 61 -5.83 5.30 -4.74
C LEU A 61 -6.19 4.87 -6.16
N ASP A 62 -5.91 5.71 -7.14
CA ASP A 62 -6.15 5.34 -8.54
C ASP A 62 -5.34 4.10 -8.93
N VAL A 63 -4.10 4.03 -8.48
CA VAL A 63 -3.26 2.87 -8.74
C VAL A 63 -3.83 1.62 -8.06
N ILE A 64 -4.24 1.77 -6.82
CA ILE A 64 -4.80 0.66 -6.07
C ILE A 64 -6.06 0.14 -6.75
N ARG A 65 -6.92 1.03 -7.19
CA ARG A 65 -8.14 0.63 -7.91
C ARG A 65 -7.83 -0.02 -9.23
N ALA A 66 -6.81 0.48 -9.93
CA ALA A 66 -6.43 -0.12 -11.21
C ALA A 66 -6.01 -1.57 -11.04
N LEU A 67 -5.53 -1.93 -9.86
CA LEU A 67 -5.16 -3.30 -9.56
C LEU A 67 -6.34 -4.13 -9.06
N GLY A 68 -7.53 -3.55 -8.99
CA GLY A 68 -8.69 -4.25 -8.49
C GLY A 68 -8.70 -4.40 -6.97
N LEU A 69 -7.94 -3.58 -6.30
CA LEU A 69 -7.85 -3.60 -4.85
C LEU A 69 -8.60 -2.42 -4.25
N GLN A 70 -8.80 -2.48 -2.96
CA GLN A 70 -9.38 -1.37 -2.24
C GLN A 70 -8.64 -1.20 -0.93
N VAL A 71 -8.73 0.00 -0.40
CA VAL A 71 -8.12 0.31 0.89
C VAL A 71 -9.19 0.18 1.96
N THR A 72 -8.83 -0.52 3.02
CA THR A 72 -9.68 -0.57 4.19
C THR A 72 -8.88 -0.10 5.38
N LEU A 73 -9.58 0.47 6.33
CA LEU A 73 -8.96 0.94 7.55
C LEU A 73 -9.43 0.09 8.70
N SER A 74 -8.49 -0.28 9.53
CA SER A 74 -8.80 -1.10 10.68
C SER A 74 -7.93 -0.65 11.84
N PRO A 75 -8.30 -0.98 13.05
CA PRO A 75 -7.46 -0.64 14.19
C PRO A 75 -6.09 -1.26 14.02
N LYS A 76 -5.09 -0.50 14.38
CA LYS A 76 -3.73 -0.89 14.13
C LYS A 76 -3.34 -2.13 14.91
N ARG A 77 -3.95 -2.33 16.05
CA ARG A 77 -3.58 -3.44 16.88
C ARG A 77 -4.75 -3.78 17.76
N PHE A 78 -4.57 -4.82 18.54
CA PHE A 78 -5.64 -5.24 19.40
C PHE A 78 -5.94 -4.14 20.41
N PRO A 79 -7.15 -4.13 20.95
CA PRO A 79 -7.57 -3.07 21.85
C PRO A 79 -6.77 -3.09 23.14
N THR A 80 -6.57 -1.92 23.69
CA THR A 80 -5.99 -1.78 25.01
C THR A 80 -7.12 -1.76 26.02
N LEU A 81 -6.72 -1.81 27.28
CA LEU A 81 -7.70 -1.67 28.34
C LEU A 81 -8.43 -0.35 28.26
N ASP A 82 -7.71 0.68 27.88
CA ASP A 82 -8.35 1.98 27.75
C ASP A 82 -9.48 1.96 26.76
N GLU A 83 -9.22 1.31 25.64
CA GLU A 83 -10.24 1.25 24.63
C GLU A 83 -11.44 0.45 25.08
N LEU A 84 -11.17 -0.57 25.84
CA LEU A 84 -12.27 -1.38 26.33
C LEU A 84 -13.06 -0.66 27.39
N ASP A 85 -12.40 0.19 28.12
CA ASP A 85 -13.07 0.89 29.20
C ASP A 85 -13.84 2.09 28.74
N ASN A 86 -13.57 2.54 27.57
CA ASN A 86 -14.17 3.79 27.12
C ASN A 86 -15.52 3.63 26.53
N GLU A 87 -16.08 2.54 26.72
CA GLU A 87 -17.36 2.36 26.14
C GLU A 87 -18.45 2.99 26.83
#